data_88866143a5a6f82d9d4b70456cf0e277
#
_entry.id   88866143a5a6f82d9d4b70456cf0e277
#
_cell.length_a   1.000
_cell.length_b   1.000
_cell.length_c   1.000
_cell.angle_alpha   90.00
_cell.angle_beta   90.00
_cell.angle_gamma   90.00
#
_symmetry.space_group_name_H-M   'P 1'
#
loop_
_entity.id
_entity.type
_entity.pdbx_description
1 polymer ?
#
loop_
_entity_poly.entity_id
_entity_poly.type
_entity_poly.pdbx_seq_one_letter_code
_entity_poly.pdbx_strand_id
1 'polypeptide(L)'
;MPPWALPIFHFMSLGMFRLYGRRMRIQGRPLLLLTTTGAKTGKVRHTTLAWFPDEEGGNDSRLIVASNAGAAAHPAWYVNLARRPDGAAIDVDGRHFAVNADSLDGPERDRAWKRVVALAPGYGKYEHDTDRQIPVVRLTPKA
;
A
#
# COMPACT_ATOMS: atom_id res chain seq x y z
N MET A 1 3.48 -14.51 -10.53
CA MET A 1 2.85 -15.06 -9.30
C MET A 1 1.51 -15.71 -9.66
N PRO A 2 1.27 -16.94 -9.24
CA PRO A 2 -0.02 -17.56 -9.50
C PRO A 2 -1.16 -16.79 -8.83
N PRO A 3 -2.34 -16.68 -9.47
CA PRO A 3 -3.46 -15.94 -8.87
C PRO A 3 -3.89 -16.42 -7.49
N TRP A 4 -3.74 -17.73 -7.19
CA TRP A 4 -4.09 -18.28 -5.88
C TRP A 4 -3.13 -17.86 -4.77
N ALA A 5 -1.91 -17.42 -5.10
CA ALA A 5 -0.93 -16.97 -4.10
C ALA A 5 -1.15 -15.52 -3.65
N LEU A 6 -1.85 -14.70 -4.45
CA LEU A 6 -2.15 -13.31 -4.10
C LEU A 6 -3.02 -13.17 -2.84
N PRO A 7 -4.06 -13.99 -2.65
CA PRO A 7 -4.94 -13.85 -1.49
C PRO A 7 -4.30 -14.09 -0.14
N ILE A 8 -3.13 -14.73 -0.07
CA ILE A 8 -2.46 -15.03 1.21
C ILE A 8 -2.23 -13.76 2.01
N PHE A 9 -1.79 -12.68 1.36
CA PHE A 9 -1.53 -11.41 2.02
C PHE A 9 -2.82 -10.61 2.28
N HIS A 10 -3.84 -10.79 1.43
CA HIS A 10 -5.10 -10.08 1.56
C HIS A 10 -5.96 -10.59 2.71
N PHE A 11 -5.82 -11.86 3.08
CA PHE A 11 -6.61 -12.49 4.13
C PHE A 11 -5.90 -12.52 5.49
N MET A 12 -4.70 -11.94 5.58
CA MET A 12 -4.01 -11.86 6.86
C MET A 12 -4.82 -11.01 7.84
N SER A 13 -5.17 -11.58 8.98
CA SER A 13 -5.89 -10.85 10.03
C SER A 13 -4.97 -9.84 10.71
N LEU A 14 -5.60 -8.85 11.36
CA LEU A 14 -4.88 -7.88 12.16
C LEU A 14 -4.03 -8.57 13.25
N GLY A 15 -4.58 -9.58 13.93
CA GLY A 15 -3.87 -10.32 14.96
C GLY A 15 -2.64 -11.05 14.41
N MET A 16 -2.79 -11.73 13.28
CA MET A 16 -1.67 -12.42 12.64
C MET A 16 -0.59 -11.44 12.19
N PHE A 17 -0.98 -10.32 11.62
CA PHE A 17 -0.03 -9.30 11.22
C PHE A 17 0.72 -8.73 12.43
N ARG A 18 0.05 -8.42 13.52
CA ARG A 18 0.69 -7.92 14.75
C ARG A 18 1.69 -8.92 15.32
N LEU A 19 1.41 -10.22 15.18
CA LEU A 19 2.28 -11.28 15.70
C LEU A 19 3.46 -11.57 14.77
N TYR A 20 3.26 -11.63 13.46
CA TYR A 20 4.25 -12.10 12.49
C TYR A 20 4.72 -11.04 11.49
N GLY A 21 4.00 -9.94 11.34
CA GLY A 21 4.23 -8.97 10.27
C GLY A 21 5.64 -8.37 10.21
N ARG A 22 6.28 -8.19 11.35
CA ARG A 22 7.64 -7.64 11.41
C ARG A 22 8.68 -8.50 10.70
N ARG A 23 8.43 -9.82 10.63
CA ARG A 23 9.35 -10.78 10.02
C ARG A 23 9.07 -11.01 8.55
N MET A 24 7.91 -10.54 8.06
CA MET A 24 7.49 -10.76 6.69
C MET A 24 8.03 -9.66 5.78
N ARG A 25 8.34 -10.07 4.55
CA ARG A 25 8.85 -9.15 3.52
C ARG A 25 8.16 -9.45 2.18
N ILE A 26 7.95 -8.40 1.39
CA ILE A 26 7.56 -8.50 -0.01
C ILE A 26 8.65 -7.82 -0.82
N GLN A 27 9.28 -8.55 -1.72
CA GLN A 27 10.41 -8.05 -2.52
C GLN A 27 11.48 -7.35 -1.67
N GLY A 28 11.79 -7.93 -0.50
CA GLY A 28 12.78 -7.39 0.42
C GLY A 28 12.30 -6.20 1.26
N ARG A 29 11.06 -5.77 1.07
CA ARG A 29 10.53 -4.59 1.78
C ARG A 29 9.72 -4.99 3.02
N PRO A 30 9.77 -4.18 4.09
CA PRO A 30 8.90 -4.40 5.25
C PRO A 30 7.44 -4.16 4.91
N LEU A 31 6.55 -4.72 5.71
CA LEU A 31 5.12 -4.65 5.48
C LEU A 31 4.41 -3.76 6.50
N LEU A 32 3.29 -3.21 6.08
CA LEU A 32 2.29 -2.63 6.97
C LEU A 32 0.94 -3.29 6.70
N LEU A 33 0.03 -3.17 7.66
CA LEU A 33 -1.35 -3.57 7.45
C LEU A 33 -2.18 -2.29 7.32
N LEU A 34 -2.81 -2.15 6.15
CA LEU A 34 -3.69 -1.01 5.86
C LEU A 34 -5.13 -1.37 6.20
N THR A 35 -5.77 -0.52 6.99
CA THR A 35 -7.19 -0.62 7.28
C THR A 35 -7.94 0.43 6.49
N THR A 36 -8.96 0.02 5.75
CA THR A 36 -9.82 0.92 4.97
C THR A 36 -11.29 0.59 5.23
N THR A 37 -12.16 1.51 4.81
CA THR A 37 -13.61 1.28 4.82
C THR A 37 -14.04 0.87 3.42
N GLY A 38 -14.72 -0.27 3.30
CA GLY A 38 -15.17 -0.78 2.01
C GLY A 38 -16.08 0.20 1.28
N ALA A 39 -15.73 0.51 0.02
CA ALA A 39 -16.43 1.52 -0.77
C ALA A 39 -17.91 1.19 -0.99
N LYS A 40 -18.24 -0.10 -1.14
CA LYS A 40 -19.61 -0.55 -1.39
C LYS A 40 -20.37 -0.91 -0.13
N THR A 41 -19.69 -1.54 0.84
CA THR A 41 -20.38 -2.13 2.00
C THR A 41 -20.24 -1.30 3.27
N GLY A 42 -19.27 -0.40 3.35
CA GLY A 42 -18.93 0.30 4.58
C GLY A 42 -18.24 -0.56 5.64
N LYS A 43 -17.93 -1.81 5.31
CA LYS A 43 -17.27 -2.72 6.26
C LYS A 43 -15.78 -2.44 6.33
N VAL A 44 -15.19 -2.66 7.50
CA VAL A 44 -13.75 -2.55 7.70
C VAL A 44 -13.03 -3.62 6.90
N ARG A 45 -11.97 -3.23 6.18
CA ARG A 45 -11.13 -4.12 5.38
C ARG A 45 -9.67 -3.95 5.77
N HIS A 46 -8.93 -5.06 5.75
CA HIS A 46 -7.50 -5.07 6.04
C HIS A 46 -6.72 -5.60 4.85
N THR A 47 -5.60 -4.96 4.52
CA THR A 47 -4.73 -5.39 3.43
C THR A 47 -3.28 -5.26 3.86
N THR A 48 -2.47 -6.29 3.63
CA THR A 48 -1.04 -6.27 3.91
C THR A 48 -0.30 -5.76 2.67
N LEU A 49 0.53 -4.74 2.84
CA LEU A 49 1.26 -4.10 1.75
C LEU A 49 2.71 -3.84 2.13
N ALA A 50 3.60 -3.93 1.14
CA ALA A 50 4.95 -3.41 1.29
C ALA A 50 4.90 -1.88 1.36
N TRP A 51 5.75 -1.29 2.19
CA TRP A 51 5.86 0.17 2.26
C TRP A 51 7.30 0.62 1.98
N PHE A 52 7.41 1.88 1.57
CA PHE A 52 8.67 2.49 1.19
C PHE A 52 8.86 3.79 1.95
N PRO A 53 10.11 4.16 2.29
CA PRO A 53 10.36 5.46 2.92
C PRO A 53 9.97 6.59 1.98
N ASP A 54 9.39 7.62 2.57
CA ASP A 54 8.97 8.81 1.83
C ASP A 54 9.83 9.99 2.24
N GLU A 55 10.85 10.30 1.43
CA GLU A 55 11.79 11.37 1.73
C GLU A 55 11.20 12.77 1.58
N GLU A 56 10.13 12.91 0.79
CA GLU A 56 9.51 14.21 0.52
C GLU A 56 8.30 14.51 1.41
N GLY A 57 7.76 13.51 2.09
CA GLY A 57 6.48 13.61 2.79
C GLY A 57 6.54 14.04 4.24
N GLY A 58 7.73 14.27 4.78
CA GLY A 58 7.88 14.65 6.18
C GLY A 58 8.02 13.47 7.12
N ASN A 59 7.94 13.73 8.43
CA ASN A 59 8.20 12.73 9.46
C ASN A 59 7.15 11.62 9.44
N ASP A 60 7.62 10.39 9.52
CA ASP A 60 6.80 9.19 9.64
C ASP A 60 5.85 8.98 8.44
N SER A 61 6.14 9.62 7.32
CA SER A 61 5.42 9.43 6.07
C SER A 61 5.91 8.19 5.34
N ARG A 62 5.00 7.45 4.71
CA ARG A 62 5.32 6.22 3.99
C ARG A 62 4.64 6.20 2.64
N LEU A 63 5.25 5.49 1.69
CA LEU A 63 4.67 5.26 0.38
C LEU A 63 4.16 3.84 0.28
N ILE A 64 3.00 3.67 -0.34
CA ILE A 64 2.47 2.37 -0.76
C ILE A 64 2.11 2.45 -2.24
N VAL A 65 2.08 1.30 -2.89
CA VAL A 65 1.95 1.23 -4.35
C VAL A 65 0.75 0.38 -4.74
N ALA A 66 -0.15 0.96 -5.53
CA ALA A 66 -1.36 0.29 -5.99
C ALA A 66 -1.10 -0.51 -7.28
N SER A 67 -0.10 -1.40 -7.23
CA SER A 67 0.32 -2.20 -8.39
C SER A 67 -0.65 -3.32 -8.74
N ASN A 68 -1.33 -3.89 -7.73
CA ASN A 68 -2.18 -5.07 -7.89
C ASN A 68 -1.49 -6.17 -8.72
N ALA A 69 -0.18 -6.37 -8.48
CA ALA A 69 0.67 -7.32 -9.20
C ALA A 69 0.65 -7.12 -10.73
N GLY A 70 0.48 -5.89 -11.20
CA GLY A 70 0.44 -5.57 -12.63
C GLY A 70 -0.91 -5.80 -13.30
N ALA A 71 -1.96 -6.10 -12.55
CA ALA A 71 -3.29 -6.29 -13.09
C ALA A 71 -3.85 -5.00 -13.71
N ALA A 72 -4.78 -5.15 -14.65
CA ALA A 72 -5.39 -4.01 -15.35
C ALA A 72 -6.24 -3.13 -14.45
N ALA A 73 -6.82 -3.69 -13.39
CA ALA A 73 -7.66 -2.94 -12.45
C ALA A 73 -6.87 -2.46 -11.24
N HIS A 74 -7.30 -1.35 -10.66
CA HIS A 74 -6.77 -0.91 -9.38
C HIS A 74 -7.18 -1.89 -8.26
N PRO A 75 -6.33 -2.07 -7.22
CA PRO A 75 -6.70 -2.90 -6.07
C PRO A 75 -7.86 -2.28 -5.30
N ALA A 76 -8.65 -3.14 -4.63
CA ALA A 76 -9.83 -2.70 -3.90
C ALA A 76 -9.51 -1.64 -2.83
N TRP A 77 -8.38 -1.78 -2.12
CA TRP A 77 -8.01 -0.82 -1.08
C TRP A 77 -7.80 0.60 -1.64
N TYR A 78 -7.31 0.70 -2.87
CA TYR A 78 -7.12 2.00 -3.51
C TYR A 78 -8.47 2.67 -3.80
N VAL A 79 -9.43 1.90 -4.30
CA VAL A 79 -10.79 2.37 -4.53
C VAL A 79 -11.46 2.76 -3.21
N ASN A 80 -11.25 1.97 -2.16
CA ASN A 80 -11.78 2.26 -0.82
C ASN A 80 -11.25 3.60 -0.29
N LEU A 81 -9.95 3.84 -0.41
CA LEU A 81 -9.34 5.11 0.01
C LEU A 81 -9.91 6.30 -0.77
N ALA A 82 -10.09 6.14 -2.08
CA ALA A 82 -10.61 7.20 -2.93
C ALA A 82 -12.05 7.57 -2.56
N ARG A 83 -12.87 6.59 -2.23
CA ARG A 83 -14.29 6.81 -1.94
C ARG A 83 -14.60 7.07 -0.48
N ARG A 84 -13.78 6.52 0.44
CA ARG A 84 -13.98 6.65 1.89
C ARG A 84 -12.65 6.92 2.58
N PRO A 85 -12.08 8.13 2.41
CA PRO A 85 -10.74 8.44 2.91
C PRO A 85 -10.64 8.53 4.44
N ASP A 86 -11.75 8.77 5.13
CA ASP A 86 -11.72 9.05 6.57
C ASP A 86 -11.43 7.83 7.44
N GLY A 87 -11.57 6.62 6.91
CA GLY A 87 -11.39 5.39 7.67
C GLY A 87 -9.99 4.80 7.61
N ALA A 88 -9.03 5.50 7.02
CA ALA A 88 -7.70 4.94 6.80
C ALA A 88 -6.86 4.91 8.07
N ALA A 89 -6.25 3.76 8.34
CA ALA A 89 -5.30 3.57 9.44
C ALA A 89 -4.27 2.54 9.05
N ILE A 90 -3.12 2.54 9.73
CA ILE A 90 -2.09 1.52 9.50
C ILE A 90 -1.60 0.91 10.80
N ASP A 91 -1.18 -0.34 10.71
CA ASP A 91 -0.40 -1.03 11.73
C ASP A 91 0.99 -1.28 11.15
N VAL A 92 2.02 -0.77 11.81
CA VAL A 92 3.40 -0.89 11.36
C VAL A 92 4.34 -0.77 12.56
N ASP A 93 5.32 -1.66 12.62
CA ASP A 93 6.34 -1.67 13.68
C ASP A 93 5.75 -1.66 15.11
N GLY A 94 4.64 -2.38 15.30
CA GLY A 94 3.97 -2.47 16.59
C GLY A 94 3.13 -1.25 16.98
N ARG A 95 2.95 -0.31 16.06
CA ARG A 95 2.16 0.92 16.25
C ARG A 95 0.90 0.86 15.41
N HIS A 96 -0.17 1.44 15.90
CA HIS A 96 -1.44 1.61 15.18
C HIS A 96 -1.84 3.09 15.22
N PHE A 97 -2.06 3.68 14.05
CA PHE A 97 -2.49 5.10 13.99
C PHE A 97 -3.25 5.40 12.70
N ALA A 98 -4.14 6.40 12.80
CA ALA A 98 -4.87 6.90 11.65
C ALA A 98 -3.94 7.67 10.71
N VAL A 99 -4.25 7.61 9.41
CA VAL A 99 -3.44 8.27 8.39
C VAL A 99 -4.31 9.05 7.41
N ASN A 100 -3.71 10.09 6.82
CA ASN A 100 -4.21 10.70 5.60
C ASN A 100 -3.55 10.00 4.41
N ALA A 101 -4.30 9.78 3.34
CA ALA A 101 -3.81 9.12 2.14
C ALA A 101 -3.93 10.07 0.95
N ASP A 102 -2.80 10.32 0.29
CA ASP A 102 -2.75 11.20 -0.88
C ASP A 102 -2.16 10.44 -2.07
N SER A 103 -2.92 10.34 -3.15
CA SER A 103 -2.42 9.77 -4.40
C SER A 103 -1.54 10.81 -5.08
N LEU A 104 -0.27 10.48 -5.26
CA LEU A 104 0.69 11.39 -5.86
C LEU A 104 0.45 11.51 -7.38
N ASP A 105 0.77 12.66 -7.94
CA ASP A 105 0.65 12.88 -9.38
C ASP A 105 1.87 13.64 -9.92
N GLY A 106 1.96 13.71 -11.26
CA GLY A 106 2.99 14.48 -11.96
C GLY A 106 4.42 14.15 -11.56
N PRO A 107 5.30 15.14 -11.53
CA PRO A 107 6.72 14.93 -11.19
C PRO A 107 6.96 14.35 -9.81
N GLU A 108 6.12 14.67 -8.84
CA GLU A 108 6.22 14.11 -7.48
C GLU A 108 5.97 12.61 -7.49
N ARG A 109 4.95 12.17 -8.23
CA ARG A 109 4.67 10.73 -8.42
C ARG A 109 5.85 10.04 -9.09
N ASP A 110 6.40 10.63 -10.13
CA ASP A 110 7.50 10.03 -10.90
C ASP A 110 8.77 9.89 -10.06
N ARG A 111 9.08 10.87 -9.22
CA ARG A 111 10.20 10.76 -8.29
C ARG A 111 9.99 9.65 -7.27
N ALA A 112 8.78 9.56 -6.72
CA ALA A 112 8.43 8.49 -5.79
C ALA A 112 8.54 7.10 -6.44
N TRP A 113 8.06 6.98 -7.68
CA TRP A 113 8.13 5.73 -8.44
C TRP A 113 9.59 5.29 -8.65
N LYS A 114 10.47 6.22 -8.99
CA LYS A 114 11.90 5.90 -9.14
C LYS A 114 12.50 5.36 -7.84
N ARG A 115 12.13 5.91 -6.69
CA ARG A 115 12.59 5.40 -5.39
C ARG A 115 12.06 4.00 -5.11
N VAL A 116 10.80 3.75 -5.44
CA VAL A 116 10.20 2.42 -5.29
C VAL A 116 10.95 1.38 -6.11
N VAL A 117 11.18 1.65 -7.38
CA VAL A 117 11.87 0.73 -8.28
C VAL A 117 13.34 0.53 -7.86
N ALA A 118 13.98 1.56 -7.34
CA ALA A 118 15.37 1.45 -6.84
C ALA A 118 15.45 0.48 -5.64
N LEU A 119 14.46 0.49 -4.75
CA LEU A 119 14.43 -0.36 -3.56
C LEU A 119 13.82 -1.75 -3.83
N ALA A 120 12.98 -1.87 -4.84
CA ALA A 120 12.30 -3.11 -5.21
C ALA A 120 12.14 -3.18 -6.74
N PRO A 121 13.20 -3.60 -7.47
CA PRO A 121 13.19 -3.57 -8.94
C PRO A 121 12.05 -4.36 -9.59
N GLY A 122 11.53 -5.37 -8.90
CA GLY A 122 10.40 -6.15 -9.40
C GLY A 122 9.15 -5.31 -9.70
N TYR A 123 8.98 -4.16 -9.07
CA TYR A 123 7.86 -3.27 -9.37
C TYR A 123 7.95 -2.67 -10.78
N GLY A 124 9.13 -2.55 -11.34
CA GLY A 124 9.29 -2.12 -12.73
C GLY A 124 8.60 -3.04 -13.73
N LYS A 125 8.51 -4.33 -13.42
CA LYS A 125 7.78 -5.29 -14.28
C LYS A 125 6.29 -5.04 -14.29
N TYR A 126 5.73 -4.59 -13.16
CA TYR A 126 4.29 -4.29 -13.09
C TYR A 126 3.93 -3.13 -14.00
N GLU A 127 4.81 -2.15 -14.15
CA GLU A 127 4.61 -1.03 -15.06
C GLU A 127 4.51 -1.49 -16.51
N HIS A 128 5.32 -2.49 -16.90
CA HIS A 128 5.29 -3.05 -18.25
C HIS A 128 4.09 -3.99 -18.48
N ASP A 129 3.54 -4.55 -17.42
CA ASP A 129 2.45 -5.53 -17.52
C ASP A 129 1.07 -4.90 -17.60
N THR A 130 0.96 -3.60 -17.43
CA THR A 130 -0.32 -2.90 -17.47
C THR A 130 -0.21 -1.58 -18.23
N ASP A 131 -1.30 -1.19 -18.89
CA ASP A 131 -1.38 0.10 -19.60
C ASP A 131 -1.78 1.24 -18.65
N ARG A 132 -2.30 0.93 -17.47
CA ARG A 132 -2.64 1.98 -16.51
C ARG A 132 -1.41 2.52 -15.81
N GLN A 133 -1.43 3.79 -15.44
CA GLN A 133 -0.42 4.33 -14.55
C GLN A 133 -0.64 3.76 -13.14
N ILE A 134 0.40 3.19 -12.56
CA ILE A 134 0.34 2.61 -11.23
C ILE A 134 0.38 3.73 -10.17
N PRO A 135 -0.66 3.89 -9.34
CA PRO A 135 -0.66 4.94 -8.32
C PRO A 135 0.38 4.68 -7.23
N VAL A 136 0.99 5.76 -6.79
CA VAL A 136 1.80 5.79 -5.57
C VAL A 136 1.08 6.65 -4.56
N VAL A 137 0.82 6.10 -3.38
CA VAL A 137 0.02 6.76 -2.35
C VAL A 137 0.92 7.12 -1.17
N ARG A 138 0.86 8.36 -0.75
CA ARG A 138 1.53 8.84 0.46
C ARG A 138 0.61 8.68 1.66
N LEU A 139 1.11 8.02 2.69
CA LEU A 139 0.40 7.88 3.97
C LEU A 139 1.10 8.75 5.01
N THR A 140 0.36 9.70 5.56
CA THR A 140 0.86 10.64 6.56
C THR A 140 0.05 10.47 7.84
N PRO A 141 0.71 10.34 9.01
CA PRO A 141 -0.04 10.25 10.27
C PRO A 141 -0.97 11.44 10.46
N LYS A 142 -2.17 11.20 10.95
CA LYS A 142 -3.08 12.26 11.36
C LYS A 142 -2.58 12.88 12.66
N ALA A 143 -2.71 14.17 12.73
CA ALA A 143 -2.36 14.92 13.95
C ALA A 143 -3.30 14.59 15.11
#